data_5bb58df1959af58eb5033a81c1d4621f
#
_entry.id   5bb58df1959af58eb5033a81c1d4621f
#
_cell.length_a   1.000
_cell.length_b   1.000
_cell.length_c   1.000
_cell.angle_alpha   90.00
_cell.angle_beta   90.00
_cell.angle_gamma   90.00
#
_symmetry.space_group_name_H-M   'P 1'
#
loop_
_entity.id
_entity.type
_entity.pdbx_description
1 polymer ?
#
loop_
_entity_poly.entity_id
_entity_poly.type
_entity_poly.pdbx_seq_one_letter_code
_entity_poly.pdbx_strand_id
1 'polypeptide(L)'
;MSQVYPYRLADFLRAQVGDGLRSVIYHDRDEYEVVFVREDVDDYDGAEIDDIVTDLWADSHEQAIREDIRRHGALNCTVWVFDDAIEMHFVADERQGVAVALDTQTFLAQSSFIRQCLGIAGLE
;
A
#
# COMPACT_ATOMS: atom_id res chain seq x y z
N MET A 1 -18.14 9.40 8.60
CA MET A 1 -17.62 9.26 7.24
C MET A 1 -16.22 9.85 7.17
N SER A 2 -15.26 9.04 6.81
CA SER A 2 -13.87 9.48 6.74
C SER A 2 -13.63 10.29 5.48
N GLN A 3 -12.92 11.42 5.63
CA GLN A 3 -12.49 12.22 4.49
C GLN A 3 -11.05 11.87 4.15
N VAL A 4 -10.81 11.54 2.88
CA VAL A 4 -9.51 11.07 2.39
C VAL A 4 -8.94 12.12 1.45
N TYR A 5 -7.64 12.36 1.56
CA TYR A 5 -6.92 13.36 0.75
C TYR A 5 -5.78 12.68 -0.02
N PRO A 6 -6.09 11.90 -1.06
CA PRO A 6 -5.06 11.11 -1.74
C PRO A 6 -4.02 11.98 -2.46
N TYR A 7 -4.42 13.13 -3.00
CA TYR A 7 -3.48 14.02 -3.68
C TYR A 7 -2.51 14.70 -2.72
N ARG A 8 -2.97 15.04 -1.51
CA ARG A 8 -2.08 15.56 -0.46
C ARG A 8 -1.07 14.52 -0.04
N LEU A 9 -1.50 13.27 0.09
CA LEU A 9 -0.59 12.17 0.42
C LEU A 9 0.45 11.97 -0.68
N ALA A 10 0.02 11.98 -1.95
CA ALA A 10 0.94 11.83 -3.08
C ALA A 10 2.00 12.95 -3.08
N ASP A 11 1.59 14.19 -2.88
CA ASP A 11 2.51 15.33 -2.83
C ASP A 11 3.51 15.19 -1.67
N PHE A 12 3.03 14.81 -0.50
CA PHE A 12 3.88 14.56 0.66
C PHE A 12 4.91 13.48 0.38
N LEU A 13 4.47 12.36 -0.19
CA LEU A 13 5.36 11.23 -0.49
C LEU A 13 6.40 11.60 -1.54
N ARG A 14 6.03 12.33 -2.58
CA ARG A 14 6.98 12.79 -3.59
C ARG A 14 8.03 13.70 -2.99
N ALA A 15 7.65 14.53 -2.03
CA ALA A 15 8.62 15.37 -1.31
C ALA A 15 9.56 14.56 -0.43
N GLN A 16 9.07 13.45 0.15
CA GLN A 16 9.86 12.62 1.07
C GLN A 16 10.77 11.63 0.35
N VAL A 17 10.26 10.96 -0.67
CA VAL A 17 10.99 9.85 -1.33
C VAL A 17 11.34 10.13 -2.79
N GLY A 18 10.88 11.27 -3.33
CA GLY A 18 11.21 11.68 -4.71
C GLY A 18 10.81 10.62 -5.72
N ASP A 19 11.76 10.24 -6.56
CA ASP A 19 11.55 9.25 -7.62
C ASP A 19 11.31 7.83 -7.09
N GLY A 20 11.45 7.61 -5.79
CA GLY A 20 11.12 6.33 -5.18
C GLY A 20 9.64 6.03 -5.08
N LEU A 21 8.79 7.01 -5.31
CA LEU A 21 7.34 6.79 -5.35
C LEU A 21 6.95 6.17 -6.69
N ARG A 22 6.34 4.99 -6.65
CA ARG A 22 5.92 4.27 -7.86
C ARG A 22 4.49 4.60 -8.26
N SER A 23 3.57 4.55 -7.30
CA SER A 23 2.15 4.83 -7.58
C SER A 23 1.37 5.17 -6.32
N VAL A 24 0.26 5.87 -6.51
CA VAL A 24 -0.75 6.13 -5.48
C VAL A 24 -2.11 5.89 -6.12
N ILE A 25 -2.88 4.98 -5.53
CA ILE A 25 -4.23 4.64 -5.99
C ILE A 25 -5.20 4.86 -4.84
N TYR A 26 -6.22 5.66 -5.08
CA TYR A 26 -7.35 5.82 -4.17
C TYR A 26 -8.45 4.87 -4.59
N HIS A 27 -9.10 4.20 -3.65
CA HIS A 27 -10.26 3.35 -3.95
C HIS A 27 -11.41 3.60 -2.98
N ASP A 28 -12.62 3.41 -3.49
CA ASP A 28 -13.85 3.37 -2.73
C ASP A 28 -14.61 2.15 -3.24
N ARG A 29 -14.60 1.05 -2.48
CA ARG A 29 -15.03 -0.28 -2.93
C ARG A 29 -14.24 -0.70 -4.17
N ASP A 30 -14.93 -0.96 -5.28
CA ASP A 30 -14.34 -1.36 -6.56
C ASP A 30 -14.10 -0.18 -7.51
N GLU A 31 -14.52 1.03 -7.11
CA GLU A 31 -14.18 2.24 -7.87
C GLU A 31 -12.81 2.74 -7.43
N TYR A 32 -12.09 3.36 -8.35
CA TYR A 32 -10.74 3.81 -8.04
C TYR A 32 -10.34 5.03 -8.87
N GLU A 33 -9.29 5.69 -8.39
CA GLU A 33 -8.63 6.76 -9.12
C GLU A 33 -7.12 6.55 -9.00
N VAL A 34 -6.42 6.56 -10.13
CA VAL A 34 -4.95 6.54 -10.14
C VAL A 34 -4.50 7.98 -9.92
N VAL A 35 -4.03 8.26 -8.71
CA VAL A 35 -3.65 9.61 -8.27
C VAL A 35 -2.28 9.98 -8.81
N PHE A 36 -1.37 9.01 -8.84
CA PHE A 36 -0.02 9.16 -9.36
C PHE A 36 0.48 7.81 -9.83
N VAL A 37 1.17 7.80 -10.95
CA VAL A 37 1.91 6.64 -11.42
C VAL A 37 3.19 7.11 -12.10
N ARG A 38 4.31 6.50 -11.69
CA ARG A 38 5.60 6.79 -12.31
C ARG A 38 5.63 6.21 -13.71
N GLU A 39 6.28 6.90 -14.63
CA GLU A 39 6.25 6.58 -16.06
C GLU A 39 6.65 5.12 -16.36
N ASP A 40 7.68 4.62 -15.68
CA ASP A 40 8.21 3.26 -15.93
C ASP A 40 7.33 2.14 -15.37
N VAL A 41 6.30 2.47 -14.58
CA VAL A 41 5.37 1.48 -14.00
C VAL A 41 3.95 1.64 -14.55
N ASP A 42 3.75 2.50 -15.52
CA ASP A 42 2.45 2.75 -16.15
C ASP A 42 2.20 1.76 -17.30
N ASP A 43 2.30 0.47 -16.99
CA ASP A 43 2.11 -0.62 -17.96
C ASP A 43 0.98 -1.57 -17.59
N TYR A 44 0.24 -1.26 -16.52
CA TYR A 44 -0.91 -2.05 -16.12
C TYR A 44 -2.13 -1.71 -16.97
N ASP A 45 -2.84 -2.72 -17.46
CA ASP A 45 -4.11 -2.50 -18.14
C ASP A 45 -5.27 -2.37 -17.11
N GLY A 46 -6.47 -2.04 -17.62
CA GLY A 46 -7.63 -1.85 -16.76
C GLY A 46 -8.01 -3.09 -15.96
N ALA A 47 -7.88 -4.27 -16.55
CA ALA A 47 -8.19 -5.52 -15.87
C ALA A 47 -7.22 -5.81 -14.73
N GLU A 48 -5.94 -5.52 -14.93
CA GLU A 48 -4.92 -5.67 -13.89
C GLU A 48 -5.16 -4.72 -12.73
N ILE A 49 -5.51 -3.47 -13.02
CA ILE A 49 -5.83 -2.49 -11.99
C ILE A 49 -7.10 -2.90 -11.23
N ASP A 50 -8.11 -3.40 -11.93
CA ASP A 50 -9.35 -3.88 -11.30
C ASP A 50 -9.06 -5.01 -10.31
N ASP A 51 -8.16 -5.92 -10.64
CA ASP A 51 -7.76 -7.00 -9.75
C ASP A 51 -7.07 -6.47 -8.49
N ILE A 52 -6.17 -5.50 -8.66
CA ILE A 52 -5.49 -4.85 -7.54
C ILE A 52 -6.50 -4.16 -6.63
N VAL A 53 -7.44 -3.42 -7.19
CA VAL A 53 -8.47 -2.69 -6.42
C VAL A 53 -9.38 -3.66 -5.67
N THR A 54 -9.74 -4.78 -6.29
CA THR A 54 -10.52 -5.82 -5.64
C THR A 54 -9.79 -6.38 -4.42
N ASP A 55 -8.48 -6.62 -4.54
CA ASP A 55 -7.66 -7.09 -3.43
C ASP A 55 -7.55 -6.04 -2.31
N LEU A 56 -7.40 -4.77 -2.67
CA LEU A 56 -7.36 -3.67 -1.70
C LEU A 56 -8.68 -3.56 -0.94
N TRP A 57 -9.79 -3.68 -1.63
CA TRP A 57 -11.11 -3.65 -0.99
C TRP A 57 -11.28 -4.81 -0.03
N ALA A 58 -10.85 -6.01 -0.40
CA ALA A 58 -10.87 -7.18 0.49
C ALA A 58 -10.07 -6.92 1.77
N ASP A 59 -8.87 -6.32 1.65
CA ASP A 59 -8.06 -5.94 2.81
C ASP A 59 -8.78 -4.95 3.71
N SER A 60 -9.41 -3.93 3.12
CA SER A 60 -10.19 -2.94 3.88
C SER A 60 -11.32 -3.59 4.67
N HIS A 61 -11.98 -4.57 4.05
CA HIS A 61 -13.12 -5.25 4.65
C HIS A 61 -12.70 -6.12 5.85
N GLU A 62 -11.51 -6.68 5.83
CA GLU A 62 -11.00 -7.56 6.87
C GLU A 62 -10.35 -6.82 8.05
N GLN A 63 -10.19 -5.52 7.95
CA GLN A 63 -9.45 -4.74 8.94
C GLN A 63 -10.07 -4.83 10.34
N ALA A 64 -11.38 -4.70 10.45
CA ALA A 64 -12.07 -4.76 11.74
C ALA A 64 -11.89 -6.12 12.42
N ILE A 65 -11.84 -7.18 11.64
CA ILE A 65 -11.60 -8.54 12.15
C ILE A 65 -10.19 -8.64 12.71
N ARG A 66 -9.19 -8.10 12.00
CA ARG A 66 -7.79 -8.12 12.44
C ARG A 66 -7.61 -7.33 13.72
N GLU A 67 -8.24 -6.16 13.84
CA GLU A 67 -8.19 -5.33 15.03
C GLU A 67 -8.74 -6.07 16.25
N ASP A 68 -9.85 -6.75 16.06
CA ASP A 68 -10.52 -7.50 17.12
C ASP A 68 -9.68 -8.68 17.58
N ILE A 69 -9.12 -9.45 16.66
CA ILE A 69 -8.33 -10.66 16.96
C ILE A 69 -6.99 -10.29 17.60
N ARG A 70 -6.31 -9.26 17.10
CA ARG A 70 -4.94 -8.93 17.49
C ARG A 70 -4.84 -8.10 18.78
N ARG A 71 -5.86 -7.33 19.08
CA ARG A 71 -5.95 -6.52 20.32
C ARG A 71 -4.81 -5.49 20.48
N HIS A 72 -4.37 -4.91 19.39
CA HIS A 72 -3.34 -3.87 19.38
C HIS A 72 -3.89 -2.47 19.07
N GLY A 73 -5.21 -2.27 19.18
CA GLY A 73 -5.86 -1.02 18.83
C GLY A 73 -6.18 -0.95 17.34
N ALA A 74 -6.35 0.27 16.84
CA ALA A 74 -6.68 0.49 15.45
C ALA A 74 -5.55 0.06 14.52
N LEU A 75 -5.91 -0.56 13.40
CA LEU A 75 -4.97 -0.88 12.34
C LEU A 75 -4.88 0.30 11.39
N ASN A 76 -3.71 0.92 11.31
CA ASN A 76 -3.53 2.16 10.56
C ASN A 76 -3.00 1.95 9.15
N CYS A 77 -2.17 0.94 8.95
CA CYS A 77 -1.52 0.69 7.68
C CYS A 77 -1.10 -0.77 7.58
N THR A 78 -1.38 -1.37 6.43
CA THR A 78 -0.84 -2.68 6.08
C THR A 78 0.33 -2.48 5.13
N VAL A 79 1.45 -3.16 5.41
CA VAL A 79 2.65 -3.07 4.57
C VAL A 79 2.93 -4.44 3.98
N TRP A 80 3.04 -4.50 2.65
CA TRP A 80 3.43 -5.71 1.92
C TRP A 80 4.81 -5.49 1.32
N VAL A 81 5.74 -6.38 1.66
CA VAL A 81 7.12 -6.32 1.19
C VAL A 81 7.30 -7.37 0.10
N PHE A 82 7.43 -6.90 -1.14
CA PHE A 82 7.74 -7.75 -2.29
C PHE A 82 9.22 -7.63 -2.64
N ASP A 83 9.72 -8.49 -3.51
CA ASP A 83 11.11 -8.41 -3.96
C ASP A 83 11.42 -7.09 -4.65
N ASP A 84 10.49 -6.61 -5.47
CA ASP A 84 10.73 -5.47 -6.35
C ASP A 84 10.01 -4.19 -5.94
N ALA A 85 9.20 -4.23 -4.89
CA ALA A 85 8.46 -3.06 -4.42
C ALA A 85 7.98 -3.26 -3.00
N ILE A 86 7.69 -2.15 -2.34
CA ILE A 86 6.99 -2.12 -1.05
C ILE A 86 5.64 -1.47 -1.29
N GLU A 87 4.58 -2.06 -0.77
CA GLU A 87 3.26 -1.44 -0.85
C GLU A 87 2.72 -1.17 0.55
N MET A 88 2.09 -0.02 0.70
CA MET A 88 1.40 0.37 1.93
C MET A 88 -0.06 0.63 1.62
N HIS A 89 -0.95 0.07 2.43
CA HIS A 89 -2.38 0.30 2.28
C HIS A 89 -2.90 1.00 3.52
N PHE A 90 -3.27 2.27 3.34
CA PHE A 90 -3.87 3.10 4.38
C PHE A 90 -5.37 2.99 4.25
N VAL A 91 -6.04 2.45 5.25
CA VAL A 91 -7.48 2.20 5.21
C VAL A 91 -8.20 3.26 6.01
N ALA A 92 -9.13 3.96 5.36
CA ALA A 92 -9.94 4.99 6.01
C ALA A 92 -11.17 4.40 6.69
N ASP A 93 -11.83 3.47 6.02
CA ASP A 93 -12.98 2.72 6.52
C ASP A 93 -13.10 1.41 5.73
N GLU A 94 -14.18 0.65 5.91
CA GLU A 94 -14.33 -0.65 5.26
C GLU A 94 -14.49 -0.58 3.73
N ARG A 95 -14.60 0.63 3.17
CA ARG A 95 -14.77 0.86 1.72
C ARG A 95 -13.59 1.57 1.10
N GLN A 96 -13.04 2.59 1.80
CA GLN A 96 -12.11 3.55 1.26
C GLN A 96 -10.70 3.33 1.77
N GLY A 97 -9.74 3.53 0.89
CA GLY A 97 -8.35 3.51 1.26
C GLY A 97 -7.46 4.10 0.17
N VAL A 98 -6.18 4.21 0.50
CA VAL A 98 -5.15 4.67 -0.43
C VAL A 98 -4.02 3.65 -0.40
N ALA A 99 -3.67 3.13 -1.56
CA ALA A 99 -2.54 2.22 -1.73
C ALA A 99 -1.38 2.96 -2.34
N VAL A 100 -0.20 2.77 -1.76
CA VAL A 100 1.04 3.42 -2.17
C VAL A 100 2.06 2.34 -2.49
N ALA A 101 2.70 2.45 -3.65
CA ALA A 101 3.82 1.57 -4.00
C ALA A 101 5.11 2.39 -4.05
N LEU A 102 6.16 1.84 -3.46
CA LEU A 102 7.47 2.48 -3.34
C LEU A 102 8.56 1.55 -3.86
N ASP A 103 9.66 2.12 -4.32
CA ASP A 103 10.87 1.34 -4.57
C ASP A 103 11.43 0.80 -3.25
N THR A 104 12.03 -0.37 -3.30
CA THR A 104 12.56 -1.04 -2.11
C THR A 104 13.59 -0.19 -1.37
N GLN A 105 14.31 0.66 -2.08
CA GLN A 105 15.34 1.52 -1.50
C GLN A 105 14.79 2.56 -0.52
N THR A 106 13.54 2.98 -0.71
CA THR A 106 12.89 3.95 0.19
C THR A 106 12.61 3.37 1.57
N PHE A 107 12.65 2.03 1.69
CA PHE A 107 12.34 1.29 2.91
C PHE A 107 13.50 0.39 3.31
N LEU A 108 14.72 0.83 3.02
CA LEU A 108 15.93 -0.01 3.07
C LEU A 108 16.18 -0.61 4.45
N ALA A 109 16.07 0.17 5.51
CA ALA A 109 16.32 -0.31 6.86
C ALA A 109 15.36 -1.43 7.25
N GLN A 110 14.08 -1.26 6.96
CA GLN A 110 13.05 -2.24 7.27
C GLN A 110 13.19 -3.48 6.39
N SER A 111 13.48 -3.30 5.10
CA SER A 111 13.69 -4.41 4.18
C SER A 111 14.90 -5.24 4.55
N SER A 112 15.99 -4.60 4.97
CA SER A 112 17.22 -5.29 5.42
C SER A 112 16.95 -6.11 6.68
N PHE A 113 16.20 -5.55 7.62
CA PHE A 113 15.82 -6.27 8.84
C PHE A 113 14.98 -7.51 8.54
N ILE A 114 14.00 -7.36 7.64
CA ILE A 114 13.13 -8.45 7.22
C ILE A 114 13.95 -9.55 6.54
N ARG A 115 14.88 -9.19 5.64
CA ARG A 115 15.75 -10.17 4.97
C ARG A 115 16.63 -10.92 5.94
N GLN A 116 17.16 -10.23 6.95
CA GLN A 116 17.93 -10.88 8.02
C GLN A 116 17.10 -11.93 8.75
N CYS A 117 15.85 -11.58 9.08
CA CYS A 117 14.93 -12.51 9.74
C CYS A 117 14.68 -13.74 8.86
N LEU A 118 14.44 -13.53 7.57
CA LEU A 118 14.19 -14.61 6.63
C LEU A 118 15.40 -15.56 6.54
N GLY A 119 16.60 -15.00 6.46
CA GLY A 119 17.83 -15.78 6.41
C GLY A 119 18.07 -16.60 7.68
N ILE A 120 17.87 -15.98 8.84
CA ILE A 120 18.03 -16.67 10.13
C ILE A 120 16.99 -17.78 10.29
N ALA A 121 15.75 -17.54 9.83
CA ALA A 121 14.67 -18.50 9.90
C ALA A 121 14.71 -19.58 8.83
N GLY A 122 15.63 -19.46 7.86
CA GLY A 122 15.74 -20.44 6.76
C GLY A 122 14.62 -20.34 5.73
N LEU A 123 14.05 -19.14 5.57
CA LEU A 123 12.90 -18.89 4.70
C LEU A 123 13.26 -18.20 3.38
N GLU A 124 14.53 -17.97 3.15
CA GLU A 124 14.99 -17.42 1.87
C GLU A 124 15.01 -18.45 0.77
#